data_02d1428432d5ddf289f7e54a31339560
#
_entry.id   02d1428432d5ddf289f7e54a31339560
#
_cell.length_a   1.000
_cell.length_b   1.000
_cell.length_c   1.000
_cell.angle_alpha   90.00
_cell.angle_beta   90.00
_cell.angle_gamma   90.00
#
_symmetry.space_group_name_H-M   'P 1'
#
loop_
_entity.id
_entity.type
_entity.pdbx_description
1 polymer ?
#
loop_
_entity_poly.entity_id
_entity_poly.type
_entity_poly.pdbx_seq_one_letter_code
_entity_poly.pdbx_strand_id
1 'polypeptide(L)'
;DLKRVAVGPPASGTQLASERILSVAGLKDFRKLELGFNESAEYLRDGNADAAAYQTGIPYGPVVDISVVQPVDLLAIPDGVIQEIGKTYPFYVPVTIPRTTYKGMSRDVKSVAVKMLLLASAKVPDEDVYTVTKALFANLDRLKASHKMGETLTREKALEGVTIPLHPGAEKFYREAAILK
;
A
#
# COMPACT_ATOMS: atom_id res chain seq x y z
N ASP A 1 -5.28 -20.91 -14.25
CA ASP A 1 -3.98 -21.27 -13.64
C ASP A 1 -3.04 -20.07 -13.74
N LEU A 2 -2.59 -19.53 -12.59
CA LEU A 2 -1.60 -18.46 -12.53
C LEU A 2 -0.20 -19.05 -12.75
N LYS A 3 0.33 -18.95 -13.95
CA LYS A 3 1.66 -19.50 -14.30
C LYS A 3 2.77 -18.45 -14.27
N ARG A 4 2.44 -17.17 -14.57
CA ARG A 4 3.37 -16.04 -14.64
C ARG A 4 2.84 -14.91 -13.79
N VAL A 5 3.53 -14.59 -12.70
CA VAL A 5 3.09 -13.59 -11.75
C VAL A 5 4.14 -12.50 -11.59
N ALA A 6 3.80 -11.27 -11.92
CA ALA A 6 4.63 -10.10 -11.63
C ALA A 6 4.53 -9.78 -10.12
N VAL A 7 5.61 -10.02 -9.41
CA VAL A 7 5.68 -9.91 -7.94
C VAL A 7 6.19 -8.56 -7.44
N GLY A 8 6.54 -7.67 -8.34
CA GLY A 8 7.12 -6.36 -8.04
C GLY A 8 8.62 -6.30 -8.31
N PRO A 9 9.22 -5.09 -8.21
CA PRO A 9 10.65 -4.90 -8.44
C PRO A 9 11.51 -5.69 -7.47
N PRO A 10 12.72 -6.11 -7.88
CA PRO A 10 13.67 -6.81 -7.01
C PRO A 10 13.93 -6.03 -5.71
N ALA A 11 13.99 -6.74 -4.59
CA ALA A 11 14.24 -6.21 -3.25
C ALA A 11 13.23 -5.13 -2.78
N SER A 12 12.07 -5.05 -3.41
CA SER A 12 11.00 -4.11 -3.00
C SER A 12 10.08 -4.68 -1.92
N GLY A 13 9.41 -3.78 -1.20
CA GLY A 13 8.35 -4.17 -0.27
C GLY A 13 7.21 -4.93 -0.96
N THR A 14 6.91 -4.59 -2.23
CA THR A 14 5.91 -5.30 -3.04
C THR A 14 6.32 -6.73 -3.31
N GLN A 15 7.56 -6.98 -3.71
CA GLN A 15 8.07 -8.35 -3.91
C GLN A 15 7.93 -9.17 -2.62
N LEU A 16 8.40 -8.63 -1.50
CA LEU A 16 8.34 -9.29 -0.20
C LEU A 16 6.90 -9.60 0.22
N ALA A 17 5.98 -8.64 0.06
CA ALA A 17 4.57 -8.83 0.37
C ALA A 17 3.91 -9.87 -0.53
N SER A 18 4.16 -9.80 -1.84
CA SER A 18 3.61 -10.75 -2.82
C SER A 18 4.04 -12.18 -2.52
N GLU A 19 5.33 -12.39 -2.30
CA GLU A 19 5.89 -13.71 -2.02
C GLU A 19 5.33 -14.30 -0.71
N ARG A 20 5.16 -13.48 0.33
CA ARG A 20 4.52 -13.91 1.59
C ARG A 20 3.09 -14.35 1.37
N ILE A 21 2.28 -13.52 0.68
CA ILE A 21 0.87 -13.80 0.43
C ILE A 21 0.72 -15.07 -0.41
N LEU A 22 1.46 -15.18 -1.51
CA LEU A 22 1.41 -16.33 -2.41
C LEU A 22 1.86 -17.61 -1.70
N SER A 23 2.92 -17.55 -0.88
CA SER A 23 3.40 -18.67 -0.08
C SER A 23 2.35 -19.16 0.92
N VAL A 24 1.72 -18.26 1.68
CA VAL A 24 0.66 -18.61 2.63
C VAL A 24 -0.59 -19.12 1.91
N ALA A 25 -0.88 -18.61 0.71
CA ALA A 25 -1.95 -19.12 -0.14
C ALA A 25 -1.65 -20.50 -0.77
N GLY A 26 -0.44 -21.03 -0.56
CA GLY A 26 -0.04 -22.34 -1.09
C GLY A 26 0.34 -22.34 -2.57
N LEU A 27 0.48 -21.15 -3.19
CA LEU A 27 0.92 -21.04 -4.59
C LEU A 27 2.45 -21.20 -4.64
N LYS A 28 2.92 -22.29 -5.26
CA LYS A 28 4.36 -22.61 -5.35
C LYS A 28 4.85 -22.77 -6.79
N ASP A 29 4.00 -23.24 -7.69
CA ASP A 29 4.36 -23.58 -9.07
C ASP A 29 3.97 -22.45 -10.04
N PHE A 30 4.71 -21.34 -9.98
CA PHE A 30 4.57 -20.22 -10.93
C PHE A 30 5.94 -19.61 -11.26
N ARG A 31 6.04 -19.02 -12.44
CA ARG A 31 7.19 -18.22 -12.83
C ARG A 31 7.08 -16.83 -12.23
N LYS A 32 8.02 -16.47 -11.38
CA LYS A 32 8.16 -15.10 -10.89
C LYS A 32 8.67 -14.18 -12.01
N LEU A 33 8.00 -13.04 -12.15
CA LEU A 33 8.44 -11.93 -12.98
C LEU A 33 8.75 -10.75 -12.04
N GLU A 34 10.01 -10.40 -11.92
CA GLU A 34 10.51 -9.31 -11.08
C GLU A 34 10.56 -8.02 -11.88
N LEU A 35 9.42 -7.37 -12.03
CA LEU A 35 9.20 -6.24 -12.92
C LEU A 35 8.89 -4.96 -12.15
N GLY A 36 9.23 -3.81 -12.74
CA GLY A 36 8.76 -2.51 -12.31
C GLY A 36 7.23 -2.38 -12.40
N PHE A 37 6.65 -1.42 -11.69
CA PHE A 37 5.18 -1.31 -11.60
C PHE A 37 4.52 -1.05 -12.96
N ASN A 38 5.07 -0.12 -13.77
CA ASN A 38 4.53 0.17 -15.09
C ASN A 38 4.72 -1.02 -16.05
N GLU A 39 5.91 -1.63 -16.02
CA GLU A 39 6.24 -2.82 -16.80
C GLU A 39 5.32 -4.00 -16.45
N SER A 40 5.03 -4.20 -15.16
CA SER A 40 4.06 -5.22 -14.72
C SER A 40 2.66 -4.99 -15.29
N ALA A 41 2.25 -3.72 -15.40
CA ALA A 41 0.97 -3.35 -15.99
C ALA A 41 0.94 -3.62 -17.51
N GLU A 42 2.03 -3.31 -18.22
CA GLU A 42 2.20 -3.59 -19.64
C GLU A 42 2.20 -5.10 -19.91
N TYR A 43 2.95 -5.87 -19.12
CA TYR A 43 2.98 -7.32 -19.23
C TYR A 43 1.61 -7.96 -19.01
N LEU A 44 0.84 -7.44 -18.04
CA LEU A 44 -0.52 -7.91 -17.80
C LEU A 44 -1.45 -7.57 -18.99
N ARG A 45 -1.38 -6.34 -19.50
CA ARG A 45 -2.16 -5.89 -20.65
C ARG A 45 -1.85 -6.72 -21.90
N ASP A 46 -0.58 -7.02 -22.14
CA ASP A 46 -0.12 -7.69 -23.36
C ASP A 46 -0.18 -9.24 -23.23
N GLY A 47 -0.72 -9.76 -22.10
CA GLY A 47 -0.85 -11.19 -21.85
C GLY A 47 0.47 -11.91 -21.59
N ASN A 48 1.54 -11.17 -21.24
CA ASN A 48 2.85 -11.70 -20.86
C ASN A 48 2.94 -12.06 -19.37
N ALA A 49 2.03 -11.57 -18.55
CA ALA A 49 1.78 -11.97 -17.16
C ALA A 49 0.33 -12.40 -16.98
N ASP A 50 0.07 -13.39 -16.14
CA ASP A 50 -1.28 -13.86 -15.82
C ASP A 50 -1.86 -13.11 -14.62
N ALA A 51 -0.98 -12.58 -13.75
CA ALA A 51 -1.34 -11.70 -12.65
C ALA A 51 -0.18 -10.75 -12.32
N ALA A 52 -0.51 -9.63 -11.67
CA ALA A 52 0.47 -8.69 -11.14
C ALA A 52 0.06 -8.23 -9.74
N ALA A 53 1.04 -8.17 -8.84
CA ALA A 53 0.85 -7.69 -7.49
C ALA A 53 1.36 -6.26 -7.34
N TYR A 54 0.60 -5.43 -6.62
CA TYR A 54 0.93 -4.04 -6.34
C TYR A 54 0.73 -3.73 -4.86
N GLN A 55 1.76 -3.23 -4.21
CA GLN A 55 1.64 -2.63 -2.88
C GLN A 55 1.68 -1.12 -3.03
N THR A 56 0.52 -0.50 -3.16
CA THR A 56 0.36 0.90 -3.49
C THR A 56 -0.93 1.49 -2.93
N GLY A 57 -1.07 2.81 -3.00
CA GLY A 57 -2.35 3.48 -2.77
C GLY A 57 -3.36 3.19 -3.88
N ILE A 58 -4.64 3.15 -3.53
CA ILE A 58 -5.75 2.93 -4.47
C ILE A 58 -6.60 4.20 -4.62
N PRO A 59 -7.11 4.49 -5.86
CA PRO A 59 -6.85 3.77 -7.10
C PRO A 59 -5.41 3.95 -7.59
N TYR A 60 -4.83 2.92 -8.22
CA TYR A 60 -3.50 2.96 -8.80
C TYR A 60 -3.60 3.26 -10.31
N GLY A 61 -2.92 4.32 -10.78
CA GLY A 61 -3.04 4.84 -12.14
C GLY A 61 -2.90 3.78 -13.23
N PRO A 62 -1.80 3.01 -13.31
CA PRO A 62 -1.64 1.97 -14.33
C PRO A 62 -2.76 0.92 -14.34
N VAL A 63 -3.35 0.57 -13.21
CA VAL A 63 -4.52 -0.34 -13.16
C VAL A 63 -5.78 0.36 -13.66
N VAL A 64 -5.94 1.65 -13.35
CA VAL A 64 -7.02 2.47 -13.94
C VAL A 64 -6.91 2.47 -15.45
N ASP A 65 -5.73 2.73 -16.01
CA ASP A 65 -5.50 2.79 -17.46
C ASP A 65 -5.83 1.45 -18.14
N ILE A 66 -5.38 0.32 -17.59
CA ILE A 66 -5.75 -1.00 -18.11
C ILE A 66 -7.25 -1.21 -18.04
N SER A 67 -7.91 -0.84 -16.95
CA SER A 67 -9.35 -1.07 -16.74
C SER A 67 -10.24 -0.32 -17.72
N VAL A 68 -9.71 0.70 -18.39
CA VAL A 68 -10.41 1.45 -19.46
C VAL A 68 -10.43 0.66 -20.77
N VAL A 69 -9.34 -0.06 -21.08
CA VAL A 69 -9.14 -0.72 -22.39
C VAL A 69 -9.50 -2.20 -22.37
N GLN A 70 -9.44 -2.86 -21.21
CA GLN A 70 -9.80 -4.26 -21.05
C GLN A 70 -10.33 -4.57 -19.65
N PRO A 71 -11.17 -5.60 -19.47
CA PRO A 71 -11.62 -6.02 -18.14
C PRO A 71 -10.46 -6.40 -17.23
N VAL A 72 -10.48 -5.88 -16.00
CA VAL A 72 -9.53 -6.24 -14.93
C VAL A 72 -10.30 -6.84 -13.77
N ASP A 73 -9.89 -8.00 -13.29
CA ASP A 73 -10.42 -8.59 -12.05
C ASP A 73 -9.36 -8.53 -10.94
N LEU A 74 -9.75 -8.05 -9.78
CA LEU A 74 -8.92 -8.11 -8.60
C LEU A 74 -9.11 -9.45 -7.90
N LEU A 75 -8.02 -10.18 -7.71
CA LEU A 75 -8.03 -11.44 -7.00
C LEU A 75 -8.20 -11.21 -5.49
N ALA A 76 -9.27 -11.74 -4.93
CA ALA A 76 -9.50 -11.67 -3.49
C ALA A 76 -8.48 -12.54 -2.75
N ILE A 77 -7.93 -12.02 -1.66
CA ILE A 77 -7.11 -12.81 -0.74
C ILE A 77 -8.08 -13.56 0.18
N PRO A 78 -8.01 -14.91 0.25
CA PRO A 78 -8.91 -15.70 1.11
C PRO A 78 -8.78 -15.33 2.59
N ASP A 79 -9.88 -15.38 3.33
CA ASP A 79 -9.91 -15.00 4.76
C ASP A 79 -8.88 -15.78 5.60
N GLY A 80 -8.68 -17.07 5.33
CA GLY A 80 -7.66 -17.87 6.02
C GLY A 80 -6.24 -17.38 5.77
N VAL A 81 -5.95 -16.91 4.55
CA VAL A 81 -4.65 -16.32 4.20
C VAL A 81 -4.46 -14.96 4.90
N ILE A 82 -5.50 -14.13 4.91
CA ILE A 82 -5.49 -12.83 5.63
C ILE A 82 -5.21 -13.03 7.11
N GLN A 83 -5.90 -13.99 7.74
CA GLN A 83 -5.72 -14.29 9.17
C GLN A 83 -4.30 -14.81 9.48
N GLU A 84 -3.79 -15.73 8.66
CA GLU A 84 -2.47 -16.32 8.87
C GLU A 84 -1.35 -15.29 8.67
N ILE A 85 -1.46 -14.45 7.65
CA ILE A 85 -0.53 -13.33 7.44
C ILE A 85 -0.57 -12.34 8.61
N GLY A 86 -1.76 -11.97 9.10
CA GLY A 86 -1.91 -11.06 10.23
C GLY A 86 -1.33 -11.61 11.54
N LYS A 87 -1.39 -12.93 11.76
CA LYS A 87 -0.74 -13.58 12.91
C LYS A 87 0.78 -13.52 12.82
N THR A 88 1.33 -13.85 11.64
CA THR A 88 2.79 -13.90 11.43
C THR A 88 3.40 -12.50 11.31
N TYR A 89 2.67 -11.57 10.72
CA TYR A 89 3.11 -10.20 10.45
C TYR A 89 2.02 -9.20 10.88
N PRO A 90 1.96 -8.80 12.15
CA PRO A 90 0.87 -7.98 12.70
C PRO A 90 0.68 -6.59 12.07
N PHE A 91 1.63 -6.14 11.26
CA PHE A 91 1.53 -4.89 10.51
C PHE A 91 0.68 -5.00 9.23
N TYR A 92 0.30 -6.22 8.79
CA TYR A 92 -0.71 -6.39 7.77
C TYR A 92 -2.10 -6.34 8.39
N VAL A 93 -2.93 -5.46 7.88
CA VAL A 93 -4.32 -5.31 8.32
C VAL A 93 -5.28 -5.70 7.19
N PRO A 94 -6.40 -6.36 7.49
CA PRO A 94 -7.41 -6.66 6.49
C PRO A 94 -8.04 -5.37 5.97
N VAL A 95 -8.27 -5.32 4.66
CA VAL A 95 -8.97 -4.22 3.99
C VAL A 95 -9.94 -4.76 2.95
N THR A 96 -10.92 -3.94 2.61
CA THR A 96 -11.83 -4.19 1.50
C THR A 96 -11.64 -3.10 0.44
N ILE A 97 -11.35 -3.51 -0.78
CA ILE A 97 -11.27 -2.62 -1.94
C ILE A 97 -12.67 -2.51 -2.54
N PRO A 98 -13.29 -1.32 -2.53
CA PRO A 98 -14.64 -1.15 -3.05
C PRO A 98 -14.72 -1.45 -4.55
N ARG A 99 -15.82 -2.05 -4.99
CA ARG A 99 -16.08 -2.32 -6.41
C ARG A 99 -16.10 -1.07 -7.31
N THR A 100 -16.22 0.11 -6.71
CA THR A 100 -16.18 1.39 -7.42
C THR A 100 -14.77 1.90 -7.68
N THR A 101 -13.72 1.17 -7.21
CA THR A 101 -12.32 1.60 -7.31
C THR A 101 -11.81 1.58 -8.75
N TYR A 102 -12.14 0.53 -9.51
CA TYR A 102 -11.75 0.39 -10.91
C TYR A 102 -12.95 0.07 -11.80
N LYS A 103 -12.88 0.49 -13.06
CA LYS A 103 -13.92 0.21 -14.04
C LYS A 103 -14.04 -1.30 -14.27
N GLY A 104 -15.26 -1.80 -14.28
CA GLY A 104 -15.56 -3.22 -14.56
C GLY A 104 -15.53 -4.15 -13.34
N MET A 105 -15.14 -3.67 -12.16
CA MET A 105 -15.27 -4.47 -10.94
C MET A 105 -16.75 -4.74 -10.62
N SER A 106 -17.09 -6.00 -10.39
CA SER A 106 -18.46 -6.45 -10.09
C SER A 106 -18.74 -6.59 -8.57
N ARG A 107 -17.69 -6.68 -7.75
CA ARG A 107 -17.78 -6.93 -6.31
C ARG A 107 -16.70 -6.18 -5.54
N ASP A 108 -16.91 -6.02 -4.26
CA ASP A 108 -15.88 -5.61 -3.32
C ASP A 108 -14.86 -6.76 -3.15
N VAL A 109 -13.59 -6.41 -3.00
CA VAL A 109 -12.49 -7.40 -2.95
C VAL A 109 -11.73 -7.30 -1.64
N LYS A 110 -11.65 -8.41 -0.91
CA LYS A 110 -10.84 -8.53 0.30
C LYS A 110 -9.36 -8.59 -0.03
N SER A 111 -8.57 -7.84 0.71
CA SER A 111 -7.11 -7.75 0.57
C SER A 111 -6.46 -7.47 1.93
N VAL A 112 -5.16 -7.25 1.92
CA VAL A 112 -4.39 -6.77 3.07
C VAL A 112 -3.71 -5.44 2.74
N ALA A 113 -3.51 -4.61 3.75
CA ALA A 113 -2.79 -3.36 3.64
C ALA A 113 -1.70 -3.24 4.71
N VAL A 114 -0.76 -2.34 4.47
CA VAL A 114 0.24 -1.91 5.44
C VAL A 114 0.15 -0.39 5.61
N LYS A 115 0.54 0.11 6.78
CA LYS A 115 0.64 1.55 7.00
C LYS A 115 1.90 2.09 6.34
N MET A 116 1.79 3.25 5.71
CA MET A 116 2.92 4.00 5.18
C MET A 116 3.40 4.99 6.25
N LEU A 117 4.70 4.99 6.54
CA LEU A 117 5.32 5.90 7.50
C LEU A 117 6.26 6.86 6.78
N LEU A 118 6.24 8.13 7.19
CA LEU A 118 7.28 9.08 6.82
C LEU A 118 8.43 8.95 7.83
N LEU A 119 9.60 8.57 7.35
CA LEU A 119 10.78 8.33 8.18
C LEU A 119 11.77 9.49 8.05
N ALA A 120 12.36 9.88 9.17
CA ALA A 120 13.50 10.79 9.22
C ALA A 120 14.68 10.10 9.91
N SER A 121 15.90 10.38 9.45
CA SER A 121 17.10 9.97 10.17
C SER A 121 17.16 10.71 11.52
N ALA A 122 17.57 10.00 12.58
CA ALA A 122 17.79 10.62 13.89
C ALA A 122 18.88 11.72 13.90
N LYS A 123 19.63 11.87 12.80
CA LYS A 123 20.64 12.93 12.62
C LYS A 123 20.09 14.22 12.00
N VAL A 124 18.85 14.21 11.53
CA VAL A 124 18.20 15.43 10.99
C VAL A 124 17.93 16.37 12.16
N PRO A 125 18.16 17.68 12.04
CA PRO A 125 17.84 18.63 13.11
C PRO A 125 16.36 18.58 13.49
N ASP A 126 16.08 18.69 14.78
CA ASP A 126 14.71 18.60 15.33
C ASP A 126 13.79 19.67 14.72
N GLU A 127 14.30 20.87 14.49
CA GLU A 127 13.53 21.99 13.93
C GLU A 127 13.12 21.72 12.47
N ASP A 128 13.95 21.03 11.70
CA ASP A 128 13.63 20.69 10.31
C ASP A 128 12.49 19.65 10.28
N VAL A 129 12.57 18.62 11.12
CA VAL A 129 11.51 17.59 11.20
C VAL A 129 10.22 18.16 11.78
N TYR A 130 10.32 19.05 12.78
CA TYR A 130 9.18 19.79 13.29
C TYR A 130 8.49 20.60 12.19
N THR A 131 9.28 21.37 11.43
CA THR A 131 8.77 22.23 10.34
C THR A 131 8.07 21.40 9.26
N VAL A 132 8.69 20.30 8.82
CA VAL A 132 8.09 19.40 7.81
C VAL A 132 6.80 18.78 8.34
N THR A 133 6.80 18.28 9.58
CA THR A 133 5.60 17.68 10.19
C THR A 133 4.48 18.69 10.30
N LYS A 134 4.78 19.89 10.79
CA LYS A 134 3.81 20.99 10.89
C LYS A 134 3.25 21.41 9.54
N ALA A 135 4.11 21.53 8.53
CA ALA A 135 3.68 21.88 7.16
C ALA A 135 2.78 20.80 6.57
N LEU A 136 3.08 19.50 6.79
CA LEU A 136 2.25 18.38 6.34
C LEU A 136 0.82 18.51 6.93
N PHE A 137 0.69 18.67 8.24
CA PHE A 137 -0.61 18.79 8.91
C PHE A 137 -1.35 20.11 8.66
N ALA A 138 -0.63 21.18 8.29
CA ALA A 138 -1.24 22.42 7.85
C ALA A 138 -1.82 22.35 6.42
N ASN A 139 -1.43 21.35 5.61
CA ASN A 139 -1.81 21.22 4.21
C ASN A 139 -2.60 19.94 3.92
N LEU A 140 -3.30 19.35 4.89
CA LEU A 140 -4.07 18.12 4.70
C LEU A 140 -5.10 18.21 3.56
N ASP A 141 -5.74 19.36 3.38
CA ASP A 141 -6.74 19.54 2.31
C ASP A 141 -6.10 19.51 0.91
N ARG A 142 -4.87 20.02 0.78
CA ARG A 142 -4.11 19.88 -0.48
C ARG A 142 -3.74 18.44 -0.78
N LEU A 143 -3.39 17.67 0.25
CA LEU A 143 -3.09 16.24 0.10
C LEU A 143 -4.34 15.46 -0.32
N LYS A 144 -5.49 15.73 0.30
CA LYS A 144 -6.77 15.14 -0.10
C LYS A 144 -7.14 15.46 -1.54
N ALA A 145 -6.92 16.72 -1.96
CA ALA A 145 -7.20 17.15 -3.32
C ALA A 145 -6.25 16.51 -4.36
N SER A 146 -5.03 16.16 -3.96
CA SER A 146 -4.03 15.57 -4.87
C SER A 146 -4.22 14.07 -5.12
N HIS A 147 -4.69 13.33 -4.12
CA HIS A 147 -4.95 11.90 -4.23
C HIS A 147 -5.90 11.41 -3.15
N LYS A 148 -6.79 10.47 -3.48
CA LYS A 148 -7.78 9.89 -2.55
C LYS A 148 -7.16 9.33 -1.26
N MET A 149 -5.95 8.77 -1.33
CA MET A 149 -5.24 8.30 -0.14
C MET A 149 -4.89 9.43 0.85
N GLY A 150 -4.87 10.69 0.41
CA GLY A 150 -4.72 11.85 1.31
C GLY A 150 -5.84 11.96 2.35
N GLU A 151 -7.01 11.39 2.08
CA GLU A 151 -8.13 11.33 3.05
C GLU A 151 -7.83 10.43 4.25
N THR A 152 -6.87 9.51 4.13
CA THR A 152 -6.50 8.58 5.20
C THR A 152 -5.57 9.21 6.24
N LEU A 153 -4.88 10.30 5.89
CA LEU A 153 -4.06 11.04 6.82
C LEU A 153 -4.91 12.06 7.58
N THR A 154 -5.19 11.76 8.85
CA THR A 154 -5.92 12.65 9.75
C THR A 154 -5.16 12.80 11.07
N ARG A 155 -5.52 13.79 11.88
CA ARG A 155 -4.91 14.00 13.21
C ARG A 155 -5.12 12.77 14.12
N GLU A 156 -6.31 12.21 14.08
CA GLU A 156 -6.72 11.06 14.90
C GLU A 156 -5.95 9.79 14.56
N LYS A 157 -5.55 9.65 13.29
CA LYS A 157 -4.85 8.47 12.76
C LYS A 157 -3.34 8.66 12.59
N ALA A 158 -2.82 9.85 12.92
CA ALA A 158 -1.44 10.24 12.63
C ALA A 158 -0.38 9.28 13.22
N LEU A 159 -0.66 8.71 14.38
CA LEU A 159 0.24 7.79 15.10
C LEU A 159 -0.19 6.31 14.98
N GLU A 160 -1.25 6.03 14.22
CA GLU A 160 -1.74 4.67 14.03
C GLU A 160 -0.72 3.83 13.24
N GLY A 161 -0.28 2.72 13.83
CA GLY A 161 0.69 1.80 13.21
C GLY A 161 2.15 2.26 13.33
N VAL A 162 2.44 3.31 14.09
CA VAL A 162 3.82 3.70 14.42
C VAL A 162 4.36 2.73 15.48
N THR A 163 5.41 1.98 15.11
CA THR A 163 6.03 0.94 15.96
C THR A 163 7.48 1.27 16.33
N ILE A 164 7.99 2.39 15.85
CA ILE A 164 9.35 2.88 16.14
C ILE A 164 9.27 4.21 16.91
N PRO A 165 10.32 4.63 17.62
CA PRO A 165 10.34 5.92 18.30
C PRO A 165 10.06 7.07 17.33
N LEU A 166 9.32 8.07 17.81
CA LEU A 166 9.14 9.31 17.08
C LEU A 166 10.46 10.10 17.07
N HIS A 167 10.72 10.80 15.97
CA HIS A 167 11.77 11.80 15.94
C HIS A 167 11.40 12.96 16.88
N PRO A 168 12.35 13.53 17.69
CA PRO A 168 12.02 14.57 18.67
C PRO A 168 11.27 15.76 18.08
N GLY A 169 11.65 16.21 16.88
CA GLY A 169 10.94 17.28 16.17
C GLY A 169 9.50 16.92 15.82
N ALA A 170 9.22 15.68 15.40
CA ALA A 170 7.86 15.22 15.15
C ALA A 170 7.06 15.10 16.46
N GLU A 171 7.69 14.54 17.51
CA GLU A 171 7.05 14.40 18.82
C GLU A 171 6.64 15.78 19.39
N LYS A 172 7.53 16.80 19.31
CA LYS A 172 7.23 18.16 19.70
C LYS A 172 5.96 18.67 19.02
N PHE A 173 5.88 18.53 17.70
CA PHE A 173 4.68 18.93 16.95
C PHE A 173 3.42 18.19 17.41
N TYR A 174 3.50 16.85 17.56
CA TYR A 174 2.33 16.05 17.94
C TYR A 174 1.81 16.39 19.34
N ARG A 175 2.69 16.76 20.28
CA ARG A 175 2.30 17.26 21.61
C ARG A 175 1.64 18.62 21.52
N GLU A 176 2.23 19.58 20.81
CA GLU A 176 1.65 20.92 20.61
C GLU A 176 0.29 20.89 19.89
N ALA A 177 0.11 19.94 18.97
CA ALA A 177 -1.13 19.74 18.24
C ALA A 177 -2.17 18.92 19.01
N ALA A 178 -1.89 18.51 20.27
CA ALA A 178 -2.71 17.61 21.10
C ALA A 178 -3.06 16.26 20.43
N ILE A 179 -2.19 15.78 19.54
CA ILE A 179 -2.28 14.44 18.91
C ILE A 179 -1.64 13.38 19.81
N LEU A 180 -0.54 13.74 20.46
CA LEU A 180 0.14 12.93 21.47
C LEU A 180 -0.14 13.51 22.85
N LYS A 181 -0.60 12.66 23.77
CA LYS A 181 -0.86 13.03 25.19
C LYS A 181 0.42 12.98 26.02
#